data_e096b9abcf405d5d3ac345d272864e91
#
_entry.id   e096b9abcf405d5d3ac345d272864e91
#
_cell.length_a   1.000
_cell.length_b   1.000
_cell.length_c   1.000
_cell.angle_alpha   90.00
_cell.angle_beta   90.00
_cell.angle_gamma   90.00
#
_symmetry.space_group_name_H-M   'P 1'
#
loop_
_entity.id
_entity.type
_entity.pdbx_description
1 polymer ?
#
loop_
_entity_poly.entity_id
_entity_poly.type
_entity_poly.pdbx_seq_one_letter_code
_entity_poly.pdbx_strand_id
1 'polypeptide(L)'
;NSTAGNLTAFDLDGATMTLDVNQIGDANKFLGDINADTVVGMFQFDGNTNQFTIQVDPTNTYGADNSNLNVQTTGSSNTFTLDLATNALAGTTDLDWIVQGDSNTIDADIDYDEGTNFMDIDGDSNAVNFDGDGYAQGYFYLDHTGNSRSFDVDQHSTLDNDWLKITSSGNNGTVCVQQDDGGTAVGC
;
A
#
# COMPACT_ATOMS: atom_id res chain seq x y z
N ASN A 1 -28.64 16.58 -2.47
CA ASN A 1 -27.58 15.65 -2.06
C ASN A 1 -27.18 14.85 -3.27
N SER A 2 -26.04 15.16 -3.87
CA SER A 2 -25.44 14.30 -4.89
C SER A 2 -24.85 13.07 -4.18
N THR A 3 -25.35 11.90 -4.51
CA THR A 3 -24.76 10.62 -4.07
C THR A 3 -23.70 10.13 -5.05
N ALA A 4 -23.32 10.94 -6.02
CA ALA A 4 -22.27 10.63 -6.98
C ALA A 4 -20.96 11.24 -6.46
N GLY A 5 -20.00 10.40 -6.17
CA GLY A 5 -18.64 10.83 -5.83
C GLY A 5 -17.91 11.46 -7.03
N ASN A 6 -16.80 12.07 -6.75
CA ASN A 6 -15.94 12.62 -7.80
C ASN A 6 -15.08 11.51 -8.40
N LEU A 7 -14.82 11.62 -9.69
CA LEU A 7 -13.78 10.82 -10.36
C LEU A 7 -12.58 11.72 -10.62
N THR A 8 -11.45 11.33 -10.09
CA THR A 8 -10.14 11.89 -10.43
C THR A 8 -9.34 10.78 -11.11
N ALA A 9 -8.86 11.03 -12.30
CA ALA A 9 -8.01 10.10 -13.03
C ALA A 9 -6.88 10.87 -13.70
N PHE A 10 -5.67 10.36 -13.61
CA PHE A 10 -4.51 10.87 -14.34
C PHE A 10 -3.58 9.73 -14.75
N ASP A 11 -2.89 9.98 -15.82
CA ASP A 11 -1.83 9.17 -16.37
C ASP A 11 -0.63 10.10 -16.56
N LEU A 12 0.47 9.82 -15.86
CA LEU A 12 1.63 10.68 -15.78
C LEU A 12 2.89 9.93 -16.18
N ASP A 13 3.66 10.50 -17.08
CA ASP A 13 4.91 9.93 -17.58
C ASP A 13 6.07 10.93 -17.42
N GLY A 14 7.16 10.48 -16.81
CA GLY A 14 8.33 11.32 -16.59
C GLY A 14 9.39 10.65 -15.72
N ALA A 15 10.62 11.20 -15.68
CA ALA A 15 11.72 10.61 -14.92
C ALA A 15 11.61 10.85 -13.41
N THR A 16 11.11 11.99 -12.99
CA THR A 16 10.97 12.35 -11.57
C THR A 16 9.66 13.09 -11.36
N MET A 17 8.85 12.60 -10.44
CA MET A 17 7.55 13.17 -10.16
C MET A 17 7.40 13.52 -8.69
N THR A 18 6.78 14.68 -8.44
CA THR A 18 6.31 15.06 -7.11
C THR A 18 4.82 15.33 -7.20
N LEU A 19 4.07 14.63 -6.38
CA LEU A 19 2.61 14.66 -6.39
C LEU A 19 2.09 15.06 -5.01
N ASP A 20 1.09 15.92 -4.99
CA ASP A 20 0.30 16.24 -3.80
C ASP A 20 -1.16 16.14 -4.19
N VAL A 21 -1.82 15.12 -3.65
CA VAL A 21 -3.21 14.79 -3.97
C VAL A 21 -4.04 14.85 -2.71
N ASN A 22 -5.06 15.69 -2.73
CA ASN A 22 -6.02 15.78 -1.64
C ASN A 22 -7.44 15.61 -2.18
N GLN A 23 -8.12 14.57 -1.72
CA GLN A 23 -9.49 14.27 -2.14
C GLN A 23 -10.39 14.11 -0.91
N ILE A 24 -11.38 14.97 -0.79
CA ILE A 24 -12.31 15.03 0.34
C ILE A 24 -13.72 14.71 -0.14
N GLY A 25 -14.43 13.88 0.61
CA GLY A 25 -15.83 13.54 0.38
C GLY A 25 -16.08 12.05 0.24
N ASP A 26 -17.34 11.67 0.21
CA ASP A 26 -17.75 10.26 0.15
C ASP A 26 -17.92 9.77 -1.29
N ALA A 27 -17.77 8.46 -1.47
CA ALA A 27 -17.98 7.76 -2.74
C ALA A 27 -17.12 8.28 -3.91
N ASN A 28 -15.95 8.80 -3.61
CA ASN A 28 -15.01 9.26 -4.63
C ASN A 28 -14.27 8.06 -5.25
N LYS A 29 -13.85 8.26 -6.47
CA LYS A 29 -12.96 7.34 -7.17
C LYS A 29 -11.71 8.08 -7.62
N PHE A 30 -10.56 7.53 -7.25
CA PHE A 30 -9.26 8.01 -7.67
C PHE A 30 -8.52 6.92 -8.44
N LEU A 31 -7.95 7.29 -9.57
CA LEU A 31 -7.12 6.42 -10.41
C LEU A 31 -5.87 7.21 -10.77
N GLY A 32 -4.73 6.82 -10.22
CA GLY A 32 -3.43 7.38 -10.55
C GLY A 32 -2.58 6.31 -11.24
N ASP A 33 -2.19 6.57 -12.47
CA ASP A 33 -1.22 5.78 -13.21
C ASP A 33 0.03 6.65 -13.41
N ILE A 34 1.15 6.20 -12.86
CA ILE A 34 2.38 6.98 -12.76
C ILE A 34 3.53 6.14 -13.28
N ASN A 35 4.08 6.55 -14.41
CA ASN A 35 5.26 5.94 -15.00
C ASN A 35 6.47 6.87 -14.77
N ALA A 36 7.30 6.56 -13.76
CA ALA A 36 8.45 7.38 -13.40
C ALA A 36 9.52 6.60 -12.65
N ASP A 37 10.79 6.99 -12.82
CA ASP A 37 11.93 6.41 -12.11
C ASP A 37 11.95 6.81 -10.64
N THR A 38 11.47 8.01 -10.32
CA THR A 38 11.41 8.52 -8.95
C THR A 38 10.07 9.17 -8.69
N VAL A 39 9.38 8.71 -7.67
CA VAL A 39 8.09 9.26 -7.25
C VAL A 39 8.16 9.72 -5.80
N VAL A 40 7.81 10.97 -5.55
CA VAL A 40 7.56 11.50 -4.21
C VAL A 40 6.10 11.91 -4.16
N GLY A 41 5.28 11.13 -3.44
CA GLY A 41 3.85 11.30 -3.40
C GLY A 41 3.32 11.56 -2.00
N MET A 42 2.47 12.58 -1.87
CA MET A 42 1.60 12.75 -0.72
C MET A 42 0.15 12.59 -1.18
N PHE A 43 -0.53 11.60 -0.63
CA PHE A 43 -1.91 11.30 -0.95
C PHE A 43 -2.75 11.38 0.31
N GLN A 44 -3.70 12.29 0.33
CA GLN A 44 -4.62 12.46 1.45
C GLN A 44 -6.06 12.22 0.97
N PHE A 45 -6.71 11.25 1.59
CA PHE A 45 -8.07 10.87 1.28
C PHE A 45 -8.94 10.92 2.53
N ASP A 46 -10.01 11.71 2.48
CA ASP A 46 -10.93 11.90 3.61
C ASP A 46 -12.37 11.67 3.17
N GLY A 47 -13.06 10.74 3.82
CA GLY A 47 -14.44 10.37 3.54
C GLY A 47 -14.69 8.86 3.51
N ASN A 48 -15.92 8.47 3.26
CA ASN A 48 -16.33 7.08 3.32
C ASN A 48 -16.65 6.50 1.94
N THR A 49 -16.53 5.18 1.83
CA THR A 49 -16.87 4.44 0.60
C THR A 49 -16.11 4.90 -0.63
N ASN A 50 -14.91 5.36 -0.46
CA ASN A 50 -14.05 5.77 -1.56
C ASN A 50 -13.28 4.58 -2.14
N GLN A 51 -12.91 4.68 -3.41
CA GLN A 51 -12.04 3.73 -4.10
C GLN A 51 -10.80 4.47 -4.59
N PHE A 52 -9.64 3.98 -4.18
CA PHE A 52 -8.36 4.56 -4.56
C PHE A 52 -7.50 3.48 -5.20
N THR A 53 -7.00 3.79 -6.38
CA THR A 53 -6.03 2.95 -7.07
C THR A 53 -4.85 3.82 -7.46
N ILE A 54 -3.68 3.44 -7.00
CA ILE A 54 -2.41 4.07 -7.32
C ILE A 54 -1.53 3.00 -7.95
N GLN A 55 -1.08 3.23 -9.15
CA GLN A 55 -0.16 2.38 -9.87
C GLN A 55 1.09 3.19 -10.20
N VAL A 56 2.24 2.72 -9.74
CA VAL A 56 3.53 3.33 -10.01
C VAL A 56 4.35 2.36 -10.82
N ASP A 57 4.54 2.67 -12.08
CA ASP A 57 5.22 1.88 -13.10
C ASP A 57 4.63 0.48 -13.37
N PRO A 58 3.32 0.35 -13.59
CA PRO A 58 2.65 -0.95 -13.71
C PRO A 58 3.00 -1.76 -14.97
N THR A 59 3.72 -1.18 -15.91
CA THR A 59 4.03 -1.85 -17.19
C THR A 59 5.44 -1.62 -17.70
N ASN A 60 6.20 -0.80 -17.01
CA ASN A 60 7.49 -0.43 -17.49
C ASN A 60 8.59 -1.11 -16.70
N THR A 61 9.49 -1.62 -17.38
CA THR A 61 10.40 -2.65 -16.99
C THR A 61 11.50 -2.19 -16.02
N TYR A 62 11.56 -0.96 -15.54
CA TYR A 62 12.70 -0.50 -14.72
C TYR A 62 12.48 0.88 -14.09
N GLY A 63 11.27 1.20 -13.70
CA GLY A 63 10.96 2.46 -13.02
C GLY A 63 10.79 2.33 -11.52
N ALA A 64 10.41 3.43 -10.89
CA ALA A 64 10.22 3.57 -9.44
C ALA A 64 11.46 3.29 -8.58
N ASP A 65 12.65 3.53 -9.11
CA ASP A 65 13.94 3.27 -8.45
C ASP A 65 14.09 3.93 -7.07
N ASN A 66 13.39 5.05 -6.84
CA ASN A 66 13.36 5.71 -5.55
C ASN A 66 11.96 6.27 -5.32
N SER A 67 11.10 5.50 -4.69
CA SER A 67 9.74 5.92 -4.41
C SER A 67 9.54 6.20 -2.93
N ASN A 68 9.01 7.39 -2.64
CA ASN A 68 8.61 7.77 -1.30
C ASN A 68 7.14 8.19 -1.33
N LEU A 69 6.29 7.36 -0.75
CA LEU A 69 4.85 7.55 -0.76
C LEU A 69 4.33 7.71 0.67
N ASN A 70 3.68 8.82 0.92
CA ASN A 70 2.93 9.05 2.15
C ASN A 70 1.43 9.04 1.83
N VAL A 71 0.71 8.08 2.39
CA VAL A 71 -0.73 7.90 2.17
C VAL A 71 -1.46 8.06 3.49
N GLN A 72 -2.33 9.05 3.57
CA GLN A 72 -3.16 9.30 4.75
C GLN A 72 -4.63 9.15 4.37
N THR A 73 -5.32 8.32 5.11
CA THR A 73 -6.73 8.05 4.86
C THR A 73 -7.55 8.16 6.13
N THR A 74 -8.67 8.86 6.04
CA THR A 74 -9.62 8.99 7.15
C THR A 74 -11.02 8.65 6.66
N GLY A 75 -11.68 7.73 7.33
CA GLY A 75 -13.05 7.33 6.99
C GLY A 75 -13.22 5.81 6.88
N SER A 76 -14.42 5.38 6.65
CA SER A 76 -14.78 3.97 6.74
C SER A 76 -15.24 3.39 5.40
N SER A 77 -15.06 2.08 5.26
CA SER A 77 -15.48 1.32 4.07
C SER A 77 -14.79 1.78 2.78
N ASN A 78 -13.57 2.22 2.88
CA ASN A 78 -12.75 2.58 1.74
C ASN A 78 -12.01 1.35 1.19
N THR A 79 -11.75 1.36 -0.10
CA THR A 79 -10.94 0.35 -0.77
C THR A 79 -9.72 1.01 -1.39
N PHE A 80 -8.55 0.50 -1.06
CA PHE A 80 -7.27 1.00 -1.53
C PHE A 80 -6.55 -0.11 -2.28
N THR A 81 -6.02 0.23 -3.45
CA THR A 81 -5.10 -0.61 -4.19
C THR A 81 -3.86 0.20 -4.49
N LEU A 82 -2.71 -0.34 -4.15
CA LEU A 82 -1.41 0.22 -4.46
C LEU A 82 -0.55 -0.83 -5.14
N ASP A 83 -0.23 -0.59 -6.41
CA ASP A 83 0.73 -1.37 -7.17
C ASP A 83 1.98 -0.51 -7.36
N LEU A 84 3.12 -0.94 -6.85
CA LEU A 84 4.36 -0.22 -6.93
C LEU A 84 5.43 -1.09 -7.57
N ALA A 85 5.86 -0.71 -8.77
CA ALA A 85 6.95 -1.27 -9.55
C ALA A 85 6.85 -2.78 -9.85
N THR A 86 5.67 -3.29 -10.04
CA THR A 86 5.42 -4.72 -10.20
C THR A 86 6.24 -5.39 -11.31
N ASN A 87 7.05 -6.36 -10.93
CA ASN A 87 7.93 -7.22 -11.71
C ASN A 87 9.28 -6.64 -12.16
N ALA A 88 9.79 -5.60 -11.51
CA ALA A 88 11.15 -5.12 -11.73
C ALA A 88 11.89 -4.94 -10.40
N LEU A 89 13.20 -4.87 -10.48
CA LEU A 89 14.04 -4.43 -9.37
C LEU A 89 13.72 -2.95 -9.08
N ALA A 90 12.72 -2.70 -8.27
CA ALA A 90 12.55 -1.37 -7.70
C ALA A 90 13.75 -1.11 -6.77
N GLY A 91 14.29 0.07 -6.82
CA GLY A 91 15.35 0.47 -5.91
C GLY A 91 14.82 0.69 -4.50
N THR A 92 15.12 1.80 -3.89
CA THR A 92 14.65 2.10 -2.54
C THR A 92 13.19 2.55 -2.53
N THR A 93 12.33 1.82 -1.84
CA THR A 93 10.94 2.22 -1.61
C THR A 93 10.73 2.60 -0.14
N ASP A 94 9.99 3.67 0.10
CA ASP A 94 9.60 4.12 1.43
C ASP A 94 8.10 4.44 1.41
N LEU A 95 7.31 3.59 2.03
CA LEU A 95 5.87 3.74 2.13
C LEU A 95 5.47 4.00 3.57
N ASP A 96 4.82 5.12 3.80
CA ASP A 96 4.19 5.46 5.08
C ASP A 96 2.68 5.60 4.87
N TRP A 97 1.91 4.65 5.42
CA TRP A 97 0.48 4.57 5.22
C TRP A 97 -0.29 4.60 6.54
N ILE A 98 -1.05 5.64 6.72
CA ILE A 98 -1.88 5.86 7.91
C ILE A 98 -3.35 5.72 7.52
N VAL A 99 -4.05 4.80 8.17
CA VAL A 99 -5.47 4.53 7.95
C VAL A 99 -6.26 4.69 9.24
N GLN A 100 -7.21 5.59 9.26
CA GLN A 100 -8.10 5.82 10.39
C GLN A 100 -9.56 5.58 10.00
N GLY A 101 -10.19 4.59 10.61
CA GLY A 101 -11.60 4.24 10.38
C GLY A 101 -11.84 2.74 10.23
N ASP A 102 -13.10 2.37 10.13
CA ASP A 102 -13.53 0.98 10.17
C ASP A 102 -13.80 0.40 8.79
N SER A 103 -13.63 -0.92 8.69
CA SER A 103 -14.03 -1.69 7.49
C SER A 103 -13.32 -1.25 6.20
N ASN A 104 -12.10 -0.77 6.30
CA ASN A 104 -11.30 -0.47 5.13
C ASN A 104 -10.62 -1.75 4.60
N THR A 105 -10.43 -1.79 3.29
CA THR A 105 -9.71 -2.87 2.61
C THR A 105 -8.48 -2.26 1.93
N ILE A 106 -7.33 -2.84 2.18
CA ILE A 106 -6.04 -2.43 1.63
C ILE A 106 -5.46 -3.62 0.88
N ASP A 107 -5.10 -3.40 -0.37
CA ASP A 107 -4.44 -4.35 -1.23
C ASP A 107 -3.19 -3.67 -1.79
N ALA A 108 -2.02 -4.12 -1.37
CA ALA A 108 -0.74 -3.50 -1.69
C ALA A 108 0.23 -4.56 -2.23
N ASP A 109 0.66 -4.36 -3.46
CA ASP A 109 1.67 -5.14 -4.17
C ASP A 109 2.87 -4.24 -4.42
N ILE A 110 3.99 -4.55 -3.76
CA ILE A 110 5.15 -3.66 -3.71
C ILE A 110 6.44 -4.43 -3.98
N ASP A 111 7.04 -4.16 -5.13
CA ASP A 111 8.39 -4.60 -5.40
C ASP A 111 9.42 -3.65 -4.78
N TYR A 112 10.51 -4.19 -4.25
CA TYR A 112 11.61 -3.40 -3.69
C TYR A 112 12.96 -4.13 -3.79
N ASP A 113 14.04 -3.38 -3.92
CA ASP A 113 15.41 -3.89 -3.75
C ASP A 113 15.90 -3.63 -2.31
N GLU A 114 15.65 -2.41 -1.82
CA GLU A 114 15.75 -2.04 -0.40
C GLU A 114 14.53 -1.17 -0.06
N GLY A 115 13.72 -1.56 0.92
CA GLY A 115 12.49 -0.83 1.19
C GLY A 115 12.12 -0.78 2.67
N THR A 116 11.46 0.29 3.06
CA THR A 116 10.81 0.43 4.36
C THR A 116 9.34 0.72 4.15
N ASN A 117 8.51 -0.22 4.52
CA ASN A 117 7.07 -0.11 4.38
C ASN A 117 6.43 -0.09 5.76
N PHE A 118 5.71 0.97 6.06
CA PHE A 118 5.04 1.17 7.33
C PHE A 118 3.55 1.39 7.13
N MET A 119 2.73 0.62 7.85
CA MET A 119 1.29 0.79 7.90
C MET A 119 0.82 0.97 9.34
N ASP A 120 0.11 2.04 9.62
CA ASP A 120 -0.56 2.31 10.90
C ASP A 120 -2.07 2.35 10.66
N ILE A 121 -2.77 1.39 11.26
CA ILE A 121 -4.20 1.19 11.01
C ILE A 121 -4.97 1.25 12.33
N ASP A 122 -5.81 2.25 12.47
CA ASP A 122 -6.66 2.45 13.65
C ASP A 122 -8.15 2.34 13.28
N GLY A 123 -8.80 1.30 13.80
CA GLY A 123 -10.22 1.02 13.55
C GLY A 123 -10.57 -0.47 13.49
N ASP A 124 -11.86 -0.76 13.53
CA ASP A 124 -12.38 -2.12 13.55
C ASP A 124 -12.63 -2.68 12.14
N SER A 125 -12.51 -4.00 12.01
CA SER A 125 -12.86 -4.74 10.78
C SER A 125 -12.07 -4.37 9.53
N ASN A 126 -10.85 -3.89 9.70
CA ASN A 126 -9.98 -3.60 8.58
C ASN A 126 -9.35 -4.89 8.02
N ALA A 127 -9.17 -4.92 6.70
CA ALA A 127 -8.51 -6.00 5.99
C ALA A 127 -7.28 -5.47 5.26
N VAL A 128 -6.17 -6.18 5.36
CA VAL A 128 -4.92 -5.89 4.65
C VAL A 128 -4.48 -7.15 3.92
N ASN A 129 -4.22 -6.99 2.64
CA ASN A 129 -3.45 -7.90 1.83
C ASN A 129 -2.20 -7.15 1.39
N PHE A 130 -1.04 -7.62 1.83
CA PHE A 130 0.25 -7.05 1.49
C PHE A 130 1.10 -8.14 0.85
N ASP A 131 1.53 -7.90 -0.37
CA ASP A 131 2.48 -8.71 -1.09
C ASP A 131 3.71 -7.87 -1.39
N GLY A 132 4.83 -8.27 -0.81
CA GLY A 132 6.10 -7.57 -0.92
C GLY A 132 7.15 -8.46 -1.56
N ASP A 133 7.47 -8.20 -2.83
CA ASP A 133 8.49 -8.90 -3.58
C ASP A 133 9.79 -8.11 -3.60
N GLY A 134 10.89 -8.76 -3.20
CA GLY A 134 12.18 -8.08 -3.09
C GLY A 134 13.37 -8.87 -3.60
N TYR A 135 14.45 -8.14 -3.94
CA TYR A 135 15.74 -8.75 -4.23
C TYR A 135 16.67 -8.75 -3.02
N ALA A 136 16.64 -7.67 -2.23
CA ALA A 136 17.46 -7.47 -1.04
C ALA A 136 16.58 -7.13 0.18
N GLN A 137 17.10 -6.39 1.11
CA GLN A 137 16.49 -6.13 2.41
C GLN A 137 15.16 -5.39 2.34
N GLY A 138 14.10 -6.02 2.80
CA GLY A 138 12.79 -5.40 2.98
C GLY A 138 12.38 -5.30 4.44
N TYR A 139 11.90 -4.12 4.83
CA TYR A 139 11.33 -3.90 6.15
C TYR A 139 9.84 -3.63 6.02
N PHE A 140 9.02 -4.47 6.63
CA PHE A 140 7.59 -4.24 6.72
C PHE A 140 7.13 -4.13 8.17
N TYR A 141 6.44 -3.05 8.45
CA TYR A 141 5.82 -2.77 9.75
C TYR A 141 4.32 -2.60 9.61
N LEU A 142 3.56 -3.37 10.36
CA LEU A 142 2.13 -3.14 10.53
C LEU A 142 1.82 -2.92 12.01
N ASP A 143 1.34 -1.74 12.36
CA ASP A 143 0.75 -1.44 13.66
C ASP A 143 -0.77 -1.29 13.51
N HIS A 144 -1.51 -1.99 14.35
CA HIS A 144 -2.97 -1.99 14.26
C HIS A 144 -3.62 -1.92 15.63
N THR A 145 -4.60 -1.04 15.74
CA THR A 145 -5.49 -0.95 16.89
C THR A 145 -6.94 -1.09 16.46
N GLY A 146 -7.61 -2.15 16.93
CA GLY A 146 -9.03 -2.41 16.60
C GLY A 146 -9.40 -3.88 16.67
N ASN A 147 -10.66 -4.17 16.46
CA ASN A 147 -11.20 -5.53 16.53
C ASN A 147 -11.53 -6.10 15.15
N SER A 148 -11.64 -7.44 15.06
CA SER A 148 -12.15 -8.15 13.88
C SER A 148 -11.33 -7.90 12.60
N ARG A 149 -10.02 -7.87 12.72
CA ARG A 149 -9.08 -7.66 11.61
C ARG A 149 -8.87 -8.91 10.77
N SER A 150 -8.46 -8.72 9.52
CA SER A 150 -7.96 -9.79 8.65
C SER A 150 -6.70 -9.30 7.94
N PHE A 151 -5.56 -9.88 8.27
CA PHE A 151 -4.29 -9.54 7.65
C PHE A 151 -3.70 -10.77 6.97
N ASP A 152 -3.37 -10.59 5.70
CA ASP A 152 -2.61 -11.52 4.90
C ASP A 152 -1.36 -10.77 4.43
N VAL A 153 -0.20 -11.23 4.85
CA VAL A 153 1.07 -10.54 4.64
C VAL A 153 2.08 -11.54 4.12
N ASP A 154 2.42 -11.38 2.87
CA ASP A 154 3.45 -12.13 2.20
C ASP A 154 4.66 -11.22 1.95
N GLN A 155 5.82 -11.68 2.34
CA GLN A 155 7.08 -11.00 2.08
C GLN A 155 8.08 -11.99 1.48
N HIS A 156 8.43 -11.76 0.23
CA HIS A 156 9.35 -12.58 -0.53
C HIS A 156 10.63 -11.83 -0.82
N SER A 157 11.77 -12.50 -0.66
CA SER A 157 13.05 -11.96 -1.04
C SER A 157 13.93 -13.06 -1.64
N THR A 158 14.90 -12.67 -2.43
CA THR A 158 15.90 -13.59 -2.98
C THR A 158 17.19 -13.62 -2.18
N LEU A 159 17.37 -12.66 -1.27
CA LEU A 159 18.53 -12.54 -0.37
C LEU A 159 18.07 -12.44 1.08
N ASP A 160 18.94 -12.91 1.97
CA ASP A 160 18.73 -12.84 3.41
C ASP A 160 18.56 -11.40 3.93
N ASN A 161 17.91 -11.26 5.08
CA ASN A 161 17.74 -10.06 5.92
C ASN A 161 16.45 -9.27 5.74
N ASP A 162 15.39 -9.88 5.31
CA ASP A 162 14.06 -9.29 5.42
C ASP A 162 13.60 -9.24 6.87
N TRP A 163 12.87 -8.19 7.16
CA TRP A 163 12.35 -7.99 8.49
C TRP A 163 10.87 -7.60 8.48
N LEU A 164 10.10 -8.37 9.22
CA LEU A 164 8.66 -8.19 9.33
C LEU A 164 8.28 -8.03 10.79
N LYS A 165 7.47 -7.02 11.08
CA LYS A 165 6.87 -6.83 12.39
C LYS A 165 5.41 -6.47 12.29
N ILE A 166 4.57 -7.26 12.93
CA ILE A 166 3.16 -6.95 13.11
C ILE A 166 2.89 -6.76 14.60
N THR A 167 2.38 -5.59 14.95
CA THR A 167 1.84 -5.31 16.28
C THR A 167 0.35 -5.10 16.12
N SER A 168 -0.44 -5.85 16.86
CA SER A 168 -1.89 -5.72 16.75
C SER A 168 -2.57 -5.85 18.10
N SER A 169 -3.40 -4.90 18.44
CA SER A 169 -4.22 -4.87 19.66
C SER A 169 -5.69 -4.92 19.34
N GLY A 170 -6.46 -5.71 20.10
CA GLY A 170 -7.90 -5.89 19.92
C GLY A 170 -8.31 -7.36 19.94
N ASN A 171 -9.62 -7.61 19.83
CA ASN A 171 -10.21 -8.94 19.87
C ASN A 171 -10.61 -9.40 18.47
N ASN A 172 -10.66 -10.72 18.28
CA ASN A 172 -11.17 -11.39 17.09
C ASN A 172 -10.46 -10.91 15.80
N GLY A 173 -9.53 -11.66 15.35
CA GLY A 173 -8.85 -11.35 14.08
C GLY A 173 -8.06 -12.54 13.58
N THR A 174 -7.82 -12.53 12.29
CA THR A 174 -6.93 -13.47 11.61
C THR A 174 -5.70 -12.73 11.16
N VAL A 175 -4.55 -13.30 11.37
CA VAL A 175 -3.28 -12.82 10.85
C VAL A 175 -2.59 -14.02 10.21
N CYS A 176 -2.40 -13.94 8.92
CA CYS A 176 -1.57 -14.84 8.14
C CYS A 176 -0.28 -14.12 7.79
N VAL A 177 0.83 -14.76 7.97
CA VAL A 177 2.13 -14.19 7.65
C VAL A 177 2.96 -15.25 6.99
N GLN A 178 3.52 -14.88 5.86
CA GLN A 178 4.47 -15.68 5.15
C GLN A 178 5.70 -14.84 4.84
N GLN A 179 6.85 -15.38 5.13
CA GLN A 179 8.13 -14.76 4.84
C GLN A 179 9.07 -15.84 4.33
N ASP A 180 9.64 -15.66 3.16
CA ASP A 180 10.58 -16.61 2.59
C ASP A 180 11.75 -15.97 1.83
N ASP A 181 12.83 -16.72 1.72
CA ASP A 181 14.05 -16.43 0.99
C ASP A 181 14.12 -17.30 -0.27
N GLY A 182 13.39 -16.95 -1.31
CA GLY A 182 13.39 -17.67 -2.58
C GLY A 182 12.81 -19.09 -2.51
N GLY A 183 12.03 -19.39 -1.49
CA GLY A 183 11.27 -20.61 -1.32
C GLY A 183 9.96 -20.60 -2.11
N THR A 184 9.18 -21.65 -1.95
CA THR A 184 7.80 -21.68 -2.44
C THR A 184 6.89 -21.38 -1.27
N ALA A 185 6.22 -20.27 -1.35
CA ALA A 185 5.24 -19.87 -0.38
C ALA A 185 4.14 -20.94 -0.16
N VAL A 186 3.86 -21.26 1.07
CA VAL A 186 2.78 -22.17 1.45
C VAL A 186 1.76 -21.35 2.21
N GLY A 187 0.71 -20.95 1.52
CA GLY A 187 -0.32 -20.10 2.11
C GLY A 187 -0.90 -20.62 3.43
N CYS A 188 -1.46 -19.75 4.24
CA CYS A 188 -2.23 -20.08 5.43
C CYS A 188 -3.56 -20.70 5.07
#